data_322b0e0bc1f4d6876a7597f87e1c3dd4
#
_entry.id   322b0e0bc1f4d6876a7597f87e1c3dd4
#
_cell.length_a   1.000
_cell.length_b   1.000
_cell.length_c   1.000
_cell.angle_alpha   90.00
_cell.angle_beta   90.00
_cell.angle_gamma   90.00
#
_symmetry.space_group_name_H-M   'P 1'
#
loop_
_entity.id
_entity.type
_entity.pdbx_description
1 polymer ?
#
loop_
_entity_poly.entity_id
_entity_poly.type
_entity_poly.pdbx_seq_one_letter_code
_entity_poly.pdbx_strand_id
1 'polypeptide(L)'
;MRMLVLSAVVATALSACASTSFSDDAVSRFVERAQMCEHWMGEEPYDDARRAQIDRNQRDLRCTTVSRDGEALKLTRRDRPDDLRRIDEALAGF
;
A
#
# COMPACT_ATOMS: atom_id res chain seq x y z
N MET A 1 44.30 48.56 -13.62
CA MET A 1 42.99 48.03 -14.00
C MET A 1 42.86 46.61 -13.47
N ARG A 2 42.00 46.43 -12.53
CA ARG A 2 41.76 45.11 -11.97
C ARG A 2 40.39 44.67 -12.40
N MET A 3 40.35 43.62 -13.18
CA MET A 3 39.11 42.95 -13.52
C MET A 3 38.74 42.03 -12.36
N LEU A 4 37.66 42.36 -11.70
CA LEU A 4 37.03 41.51 -10.76
C LEU A 4 36.12 40.53 -11.53
N VAL A 5 36.56 39.30 -11.61
CA VAL A 5 35.70 38.22 -12.10
C VAL A 5 34.82 37.76 -10.95
N LEU A 6 33.60 38.19 -10.98
CA LEU A 6 32.58 37.65 -10.09
C LEU A 6 32.18 36.30 -10.64
N SER A 7 32.68 35.25 -10.01
CA SER A 7 32.16 33.91 -10.24
C SER A 7 30.83 33.77 -9.52
N ALA A 8 29.75 33.84 -10.27
CA ALA A 8 28.46 33.51 -9.76
C ALA A 8 28.37 31.98 -9.56
N VAL A 9 28.42 31.54 -8.33
CA VAL A 9 28.12 30.19 -7.97
C VAL A 9 26.60 30.02 -8.02
N VAL A 10 26.12 29.43 -9.08
CA VAL A 10 24.73 29.03 -9.15
C VAL A 10 24.59 27.75 -8.31
N ALA A 11 24.10 27.89 -7.11
CA ALA A 11 23.71 26.77 -6.32
C ALA A 11 22.37 26.26 -6.85
N THR A 12 22.40 25.21 -7.66
CA THR A 12 21.21 24.48 -8.04
C THR A 12 20.77 23.65 -6.84
N ALA A 13 19.77 24.13 -6.13
CA ALA A 13 19.11 23.34 -5.11
C ALA A 13 18.32 22.25 -5.82
N LEU A 14 18.83 21.05 -5.81
CA LEU A 14 18.09 19.85 -6.16
C LEU A 14 17.13 19.54 -5.04
N SER A 15 15.92 20.07 -5.14
CA SER A 15 14.83 19.59 -4.31
C SER A 15 14.36 18.26 -4.87
N ALA A 16 14.89 17.18 -4.33
CA ALA A 16 14.35 15.87 -4.56
C ALA A 16 13.02 15.76 -3.81
N CYS A 17 11.94 16.11 -4.46
CA CYS A 17 10.61 15.82 -3.98
C CYS A 17 10.29 14.36 -4.23
N ALA A 18 10.82 13.50 -3.40
CA ALA A 18 10.34 12.14 -3.27
C ALA A 18 9.22 12.12 -2.23
N SER A 19 8.21 12.93 -2.42
CA SER A 19 7.00 12.83 -1.64
C SER A 19 6.04 11.87 -2.32
N THR A 20 6.32 10.58 -2.21
CA THR A 20 5.27 9.61 -2.25
C THR A 20 4.35 9.95 -1.09
N SER A 21 3.13 10.35 -1.39
CA SER A 21 2.16 10.66 -0.37
C SER A 21 1.87 9.40 0.45
N PHE A 22 2.33 9.36 1.68
CA PHE A 22 2.11 8.26 2.62
C PHE A 22 0.62 7.91 2.79
N SER A 23 -0.29 8.83 2.50
CA SER A 23 -1.72 8.61 2.58
C SER A 23 -2.24 7.67 1.51
N ASP A 24 -1.69 7.69 0.29
CA ASP A 24 -2.07 6.77 -0.78
C ASP A 24 -1.52 5.37 -0.52
N ASP A 25 -0.39 5.25 0.16
CA ASP A 25 0.22 3.99 0.51
C ASP A 25 -0.64 3.14 1.46
N ALA A 26 -1.36 3.74 2.40
CA ALA A 26 -2.18 2.98 3.35
C ALA A 26 -3.34 2.27 2.65
N VAL A 27 -4.04 2.95 1.75
CA VAL A 27 -5.13 2.36 0.97
C VAL A 27 -4.58 1.35 -0.03
N SER A 28 -3.53 1.69 -0.75
CA SER A 28 -2.90 0.79 -1.72
C SER A 28 -2.39 -0.48 -1.06
N ARG A 29 -1.73 -0.38 0.09
CA ARG A 29 -1.26 -1.54 0.84
C ARG A 29 -2.41 -2.41 1.34
N PHE A 30 -3.49 -1.80 1.77
CA PHE A 30 -4.69 -2.54 2.15
C PHE A 30 -5.28 -3.31 0.97
N VAL A 31 -5.42 -2.65 -0.18
CA VAL A 31 -5.94 -3.28 -1.41
C VAL A 31 -5.06 -4.44 -1.85
N GLU A 32 -3.74 -4.26 -1.88
CA GLU A 32 -2.80 -5.33 -2.20
C GLU A 32 -2.90 -6.51 -1.22
N ARG A 33 -2.98 -6.22 0.07
CA ARG A 33 -3.16 -7.23 1.10
C ARG A 33 -4.46 -8.02 0.89
N ALA A 34 -5.56 -7.35 0.62
CA ALA A 34 -6.84 -7.99 0.35
C ALA A 34 -6.77 -8.90 -0.89
N GLN A 35 -6.17 -8.42 -1.97
CA GLN A 35 -5.95 -9.21 -3.19
C GLN A 35 -5.09 -10.44 -2.94
N MET A 36 -4.03 -10.31 -2.17
CA MET A 36 -3.18 -11.44 -1.81
C MET A 36 -3.90 -12.43 -0.90
N CYS A 37 -4.75 -11.97 0.00
CA CYS A 37 -5.59 -12.86 0.80
C CYS A 37 -6.57 -13.65 -0.07
N GLU A 38 -7.24 -13.00 -1.02
CA GLU A 38 -8.11 -13.69 -1.98
C GLU A 38 -7.34 -14.75 -2.76
N HIS A 39 -6.14 -14.42 -3.22
CA HIS A 39 -5.28 -15.36 -3.95
C HIS A 39 -5.00 -16.61 -3.11
N TRP A 40 -4.49 -16.44 -1.89
CA TRP A 40 -4.13 -17.57 -1.03
C TRP A 40 -5.33 -18.36 -0.52
N MET A 41 -6.46 -17.71 -0.30
CA MET A 41 -7.71 -18.35 0.10
C MET A 41 -8.31 -19.19 -1.03
N GLY A 42 -8.03 -18.84 -2.29
CA GLY A 42 -8.47 -19.59 -3.47
C GLY A 42 -7.54 -20.71 -3.90
N GLU A 43 -6.35 -20.82 -3.28
CA GLU A 43 -5.38 -21.86 -3.62
C GLU A 43 -5.78 -23.22 -3.03
N GLU A 44 -5.66 -24.27 -3.84
CA GLU A 44 -5.90 -25.64 -3.41
C GLU A 44 -4.57 -26.31 -3.04
N PRO A 45 -4.44 -26.86 -1.82
CA PRO A 45 -3.23 -27.56 -1.43
C PRO A 45 -3.17 -28.94 -2.13
N TYR A 46 -2.10 -29.19 -2.88
CA TYR A 46 -1.85 -30.46 -3.53
C TYR A 46 -0.97 -31.41 -2.70
N ASP A 47 -0.33 -30.91 -1.65
CA ASP A 47 0.41 -31.67 -0.66
C ASP A 47 0.49 -30.91 0.67
N ASP A 48 1.08 -31.55 1.70
CA ASP A 48 1.16 -30.97 3.04
C ASP A 48 2.10 -29.75 3.09
N ALA A 49 3.17 -29.74 2.31
CA ALA A 49 4.09 -28.62 2.23
C ALA A 49 3.40 -27.39 1.63
N ARG A 50 2.60 -27.58 0.59
CA ARG A 50 1.81 -26.49 -0.02
C ARG A 50 0.74 -25.99 0.95
N ARG A 51 0.06 -26.87 1.67
CA ARG A 51 -0.89 -26.48 2.71
C ARG A 51 -0.23 -25.60 3.77
N ALA A 52 0.94 -25.99 4.25
CA ALA A 52 1.69 -25.19 5.23
C ALA A 52 2.09 -23.83 4.69
N GLN A 53 2.45 -23.74 3.42
CA GLN A 53 2.76 -22.48 2.74
C GLN A 53 1.54 -21.57 2.66
N ILE A 54 0.39 -22.10 2.25
CA ILE A 54 -0.87 -21.35 2.17
C ILE A 54 -1.23 -20.80 3.55
N ASP A 55 -1.19 -21.64 4.57
CA ASP A 55 -1.53 -21.26 5.95
C ASP A 55 -0.61 -20.16 6.47
N ARG A 56 0.70 -20.25 6.22
CA ARG A 56 1.65 -19.20 6.61
C ARG A 56 1.34 -17.88 5.95
N ASN A 57 1.10 -17.88 4.64
CA ASN A 57 0.82 -16.66 3.90
C ASN A 57 -0.48 -16.01 4.34
N GLN A 58 -1.52 -16.79 4.61
CA GLN A 58 -2.77 -16.27 5.15
C GLN A 58 -2.59 -15.67 6.54
N ARG A 59 -1.77 -16.27 7.40
CA ARG A 59 -1.46 -15.74 8.73
C ARG A 59 -0.65 -14.45 8.65
N ASP A 60 0.39 -14.42 7.83
CA ASP A 60 1.26 -13.27 7.67
C ASP A 60 0.51 -12.06 7.11
N LEU A 61 -0.44 -12.30 6.21
CA LEU A 61 -1.32 -11.29 5.63
C LEU A 61 -2.48 -10.93 6.56
N ARG A 62 -2.69 -11.66 7.63
CA ARG A 62 -3.82 -11.49 8.56
C ARG A 62 -5.16 -11.49 7.83
N CYS A 63 -5.39 -12.51 7.02
CA CYS A 63 -6.56 -12.61 6.16
C CYS A 63 -7.88 -12.71 6.94
N THR A 64 -7.85 -13.21 8.18
CA THR A 64 -9.05 -13.31 9.03
C THR A 64 -9.58 -11.96 9.51
N THR A 65 -8.77 -10.90 9.45
CA THR A 65 -9.14 -9.57 9.94
C THR A 65 -9.26 -8.52 8.83
N VAL A 66 -9.22 -8.93 7.56
CA VAL A 66 -9.28 -8.00 6.42
C VAL A 66 -10.55 -7.15 6.48
N SER A 67 -11.72 -7.76 6.71
CA SER A 67 -12.98 -7.02 6.76
C SER A 67 -12.99 -5.97 7.87
N ARG A 68 -12.57 -6.35 9.06
CA ARG A 68 -12.48 -5.44 10.20
C ARG A 68 -11.52 -4.28 9.93
N ASP A 69 -10.34 -4.60 9.41
CA ASP A 69 -9.28 -3.62 9.15
C ASP A 69 -9.68 -2.67 8.03
N GLY A 70 -10.38 -3.16 7.01
CA GLY A 70 -10.93 -2.33 5.94
C GLY A 70 -11.98 -1.35 6.44
N GLU A 71 -12.91 -1.79 7.27
CA GLU A 71 -13.91 -0.91 7.88
C GLU A 71 -13.26 0.17 8.76
N ALA A 72 -12.24 -0.20 9.53
CA ALA A 72 -11.48 0.76 10.33
C ALA A 72 -10.75 1.80 9.45
N LEU A 73 -10.17 1.36 8.33
CA LEU A 73 -9.50 2.25 7.38
C LEU A 73 -10.49 3.24 6.75
N LYS A 74 -11.71 2.82 6.43
CA LYS A 74 -12.77 3.68 5.88
C LYS A 74 -13.10 4.84 6.81
N LEU A 75 -13.07 4.63 8.13
CA LEU A 75 -13.32 5.69 9.11
C LEU A 75 -12.30 6.83 9.00
N THR A 76 -11.10 6.55 8.56
CA THR A 76 -10.04 7.56 8.38
C THR A 76 -10.10 8.24 7.01
N ARG A 77 -11.02 7.81 6.12
CA ARG A 77 -11.13 8.26 4.73
C ARG A 77 -12.52 8.81 4.38
N ARG A 78 -13.27 9.28 5.38
CA ARG A 78 -14.67 9.71 5.21
C ARG A 78 -14.88 10.77 4.15
N ASP A 79 -13.93 11.66 3.96
CA ASP A 79 -13.95 12.78 3.00
C ASP A 79 -13.27 12.43 1.66
N ARG A 80 -12.93 11.16 1.44
CA ARG A 80 -12.23 10.68 0.26
C ARG A 80 -13.04 9.59 -0.44
N PRO A 81 -14.00 9.96 -1.28
CA PRO A 81 -14.91 8.99 -1.92
C PRO A 81 -14.18 7.96 -2.79
N ASP A 82 -13.09 8.35 -3.46
CA ASP A 82 -12.30 7.42 -4.26
C ASP A 82 -11.60 6.35 -3.41
N ASP A 83 -11.08 6.74 -2.26
CA ASP A 83 -10.47 5.80 -1.31
C ASP A 83 -11.51 4.85 -0.74
N LEU A 84 -12.67 5.36 -0.36
CA LEU A 84 -13.79 4.54 0.13
C LEU A 84 -14.21 3.50 -0.90
N ARG A 85 -14.32 3.90 -2.16
CA ARG A 85 -14.68 2.98 -3.25
C ARG A 85 -13.63 1.88 -3.42
N ARG A 86 -12.34 2.23 -3.40
CA ARG A 86 -11.25 1.27 -3.52
C ARG A 86 -11.24 0.25 -2.38
N ILE A 87 -11.49 0.71 -1.17
CA ILE A 87 -11.57 -0.16 0.00
C ILE A 87 -12.80 -1.08 -0.11
N ASP A 88 -13.96 -0.54 -0.48
CA ASP A 88 -15.18 -1.33 -0.65
C ASP A 88 -15.03 -2.39 -1.75
N GLU A 89 -14.40 -2.06 -2.86
CA GLU A 89 -14.10 -3.02 -3.93
C GLU A 89 -13.18 -4.15 -3.42
N ALA A 90 -12.17 -3.80 -2.64
CA ALA A 90 -11.28 -4.79 -2.03
C ALA A 90 -12.00 -5.69 -1.02
N LEU A 91 -12.98 -5.15 -0.29
CA LEU A 91 -13.76 -5.89 0.70
C LEU A 91 -14.82 -6.81 0.08
N ALA A 92 -15.18 -6.59 -1.18
CA ALA A 92 -16.24 -7.37 -1.84
C ALA A 92 -15.93 -8.87 -1.94
N GLY A 93 -14.67 -9.28 -1.80
CA GLY A 93 -14.23 -10.67 -1.79
C GLY A 93 -14.25 -11.37 -0.42
N PHE A 94 -14.73 -10.68 0.62
CA PHE A 94 -14.68 -11.18 2.01
C PHE A 94 -16.02 -11.24 2.68
#